data_c42709f18e7cfde442ef525698811e85
#
_entry.id   c42709f18e7cfde442ef525698811e85
#
_cell.length_a   1.000
_cell.length_b   1.000
_cell.length_c   1.000
_cell.angle_alpha   90.00
_cell.angle_beta   90.00
_cell.angle_gamma   90.00
#
_symmetry.space_group_name_H-M   'P 1'
#
loop_
_entity.id
_entity.type
_entity.pdbx_description
1 polymer ?
#
loop_
_entity_poly.entity_id
_entity_poly.type
_entity_poly.pdbx_seq_one_letter_code
_entity_poly.pdbx_strand_id
1 'polypeptide(L)'
;MEKTYKLSRFLKSNAESMVLVLMFMILLLLVFCFSATASKSRTYKVISNELADTSVSAQIQQQLSNNRFESALYFPVSVSGFYNANNFTPVWTKFQNGTGKGWEAMLMLDCVLQFGLLYEDFHPHELLYGTLHDMLEKPASVSNYQKARFDILLTDAMIEFINNLHFGKLNPDYPTAKIDIGNTNGFSAITVLASALRQTDFMGTITAVQPKAKEYVYLQHYLRVAAGQDAQDCYALPEGVLKKIAVNMERLRWAAINNDTYIHINIPSFTLKFHQPDTTYLFKVVVGKPNNPTPTLQSAIGYFTTAPEWKVPDKIFVKEILPRALANIDYLENNHYTIYNDRGGWIEPSRANLAVIKQNKSKYHATQSSGCDNALGLVVFRFPNIYEVYLHDTPEQQLFKKDVRDFSHGCIRVEQAEKLAGLVLKNDNSADKIAAAHQAIVKRKTETFTLKKVLPINVTYLTCEVDNGVLTIYPDIYDLDNRLEWALFGIPPAIL
;
A
#
# COMPACT_ATOMS: atom_id res chain seq x y z
N MET A 1 -38.83 -67.53 9.25
CA MET A 1 -39.67 -66.78 10.22
C MET A 1 -38.85 -65.98 11.23
N GLU A 2 -37.62 -66.31 11.47
CA GLU A 2 -36.77 -65.64 12.54
C GLU A 2 -36.15 -64.30 12.11
N LYS A 3 -35.95 -64.05 10.84
CA LYS A 3 -35.38 -62.77 10.35
C LYS A 3 -36.36 -61.59 10.35
N THR A 4 -37.64 -61.84 10.21
CA THR A 4 -38.72 -60.82 10.21
C THR A 4 -39.03 -60.31 11.62
N TYR A 5 -38.83 -61.14 12.66
CA TYR A 5 -39.09 -60.76 14.06
C TYR A 5 -38.01 -59.85 14.66
N LYS A 6 -36.73 -59.96 14.20
CA LYS A 6 -35.64 -59.05 14.63
C LYS A 6 -35.74 -57.68 14.01
N LEU A 7 -36.22 -57.55 12.79
CA LEU A 7 -36.35 -56.26 12.11
C LEU A 7 -37.50 -55.40 12.68
N SER A 8 -38.62 -56.05 13.10
CA SER A 8 -39.72 -55.34 13.75
C SER A 8 -39.38 -54.80 15.13
N ARG A 9 -38.56 -55.52 15.90
CA ARG A 9 -38.08 -55.07 17.20
C ARG A 9 -37.06 -53.95 17.14
N PHE A 10 -36.20 -53.95 16.08
CA PHE A 10 -35.22 -52.87 15.83
C PHE A 10 -35.91 -51.57 15.38
N LEU A 11 -36.92 -51.65 14.54
CA LEU A 11 -37.70 -50.50 14.10
C LEU A 11 -38.57 -49.91 15.22
N LYS A 12 -39.10 -50.72 16.12
CA LYS A 12 -39.87 -50.23 17.27
C LYS A 12 -39.00 -49.54 18.32
N SER A 13 -37.78 -50.02 18.60
CA SER A 13 -36.83 -49.42 19.49
C SER A 13 -36.34 -48.05 18.96
N ASN A 14 -36.12 -47.91 17.65
CA ASN A 14 -35.71 -46.63 17.05
C ASN A 14 -36.85 -45.60 16.99
N ALA A 15 -38.10 -46.06 16.85
CA ALA A 15 -39.23 -45.12 16.87
C ALA A 15 -39.50 -44.57 18.26
N GLU A 16 -39.36 -45.37 19.29
CA GLU A 16 -39.48 -44.90 20.72
C GLU A 16 -38.34 -43.94 21.11
N SER A 17 -37.11 -44.20 20.65
CA SER A 17 -35.97 -43.31 20.87
C SER A 17 -36.12 -42.00 20.11
N MET A 18 -36.68 -42.03 18.87
CA MET A 18 -36.93 -40.83 18.08
C MET A 18 -38.05 -39.96 18.66
N VAL A 19 -39.10 -40.56 19.22
CA VAL A 19 -40.16 -39.84 19.91
C VAL A 19 -39.65 -39.19 21.20
N LEU A 20 -38.77 -39.87 21.97
CA LEU A 20 -38.16 -39.32 23.17
C LEU A 20 -37.24 -38.10 22.83
N VAL A 21 -36.45 -38.18 21.77
CA VAL A 21 -35.60 -37.05 21.29
C VAL A 21 -36.48 -35.89 20.82
N LEU A 22 -37.57 -36.15 20.10
CA LEU A 22 -38.50 -35.11 19.67
C LEU A 22 -39.20 -34.43 20.83
N MET A 23 -39.67 -35.22 21.82
CA MET A 23 -40.24 -34.65 23.06
C MET A 23 -39.23 -33.83 23.87
N PHE A 24 -37.95 -34.25 23.92
CA PHE A 24 -36.91 -33.50 24.59
C PHE A 24 -36.59 -32.16 23.85
N MET A 25 -36.58 -32.19 22.51
CA MET A 25 -36.46 -30.99 21.69
C MET A 25 -37.62 -30.00 21.87
N ILE A 26 -38.85 -30.52 21.92
CA ILE A 26 -40.05 -29.71 22.19
C ILE A 26 -40.04 -29.14 23.59
N LEU A 27 -39.57 -29.90 24.58
CA LEU A 27 -39.44 -29.44 25.96
C LEU A 27 -38.36 -28.33 26.08
N LEU A 28 -37.26 -28.50 25.39
CA LEU A 28 -36.18 -27.46 25.28
C LEU A 28 -36.71 -26.19 24.59
N LEU A 29 -37.49 -26.31 23.53
CA LEU A 29 -38.11 -25.15 22.88
C LEU A 29 -39.13 -24.45 23.77
N LEU A 30 -39.93 -25.20 24.55
CA LEU A 30 -40.88 -24.63 25.53
C LEU A 30 -40.15 -23.92 26.68
N VAL A 31 -39.03 -24.47 27.17
CA VAL A 31 -38.19 -23.84 28.21
C VAL A 31 -37.55 -22.53 27.65
N PHE A 32 -37.13 -22.52 26.39
CA PHE A 32 -36.61 -21.31 25.73
C PHE A 32 -37.71 -20.27 25.52
N CYS A 33 -38.96 -20.66 25.19
CA CYS A 33 -40.07 -19.72 25.08
C CYS A 33 -40.53 -19.18 26.44
N PHE A 34 -40.45 -19.95 27.53
CA PHE A 34 -40.79 -19.47 28.87
C PHE A 34 -39.72 -18.57 29.50
N SER A 35 -38.44 -18.75 29.15
CA SER A 35 -37.39 -17.84 29.59
C SER A 35 -37.38 -16.49 28.86
N ALA A 36 -38.03 -16.41 27.70
CA ALA A 36 -38.18 -15.15 26.95
C ALA A 36 -39.30 -14.25 27.49
N THR A 37 -40.23 -14.77 28.32
CA THR A 37 -41.36 -13.99 28.86
C THR A 37 -41.17 -13.47 30.31
N ALA A 38 -40.06 -13.80 30.96
CA ALA A 38 -39.68 -13.31 32.29
C ALA A 38 -38.70 -12.11 32.27
N SER A 39 -38.64 -11.40 31.16
CA SER A 39 -38.02 -10.07 31.16
C SER A 39 -38.96 -9.12 31.86
N LYS A 40 -38.66 -8.78 33.13
CA LYS A 40 -39.26 -7.68 33.85
C LYS A 40 -39.29 -6.47 32.92
N SER A 41 -40.44 -6.04 32.51
CA SER A 41 -40.66 -4.70 31.95
C SER A 41 -40.16 -3.69 32.98
N ARG A 42 -38.88 -3.33 32.93
CA ARG A 42 -38.42 -2.08 33.48
C ARG A 42 -39.09 -1.02 32.63
N THR A 43 -40.18 -0.50 33.12
CA THR A 43 -40.73 0.78 32.68
C THR A 43 -39.59 1.77 32.79
N TYR A 44 -38.83 1.92 31.69
CA TYR A 44 -38.09 3.14 31.50
C TYR A 44 -39.13 4.24 31.47
N LYS A 45 -39.23 4.96 32.56
CA LYS A 45 -39.79 6.28 32.54
C LYS A 45 -39.03 6.99 31.44
N VAL A 46 -39.62 7.07 30.25
CA VAL A 46 -39.20 8.01 29.23
C VAL A 46 -39.37 9.35 29.91
N ILE A 47 -38.29 9.86 30.46
CA ILE A 47 -38.19 11.29 30.73
C ILE A 47 -38.19 11.87 29.31
N SER A 48 -39.40 12.20 28.84
CA SER A 48 -39.57 13.17 27.79
C SER A 48 -39.09 14.49 28.41
N ASN A 49 -37.78 14.68 28.51
CA ASN A 49 -37.26 16.03 28.38
C ASN A 49 -37.77 16.47 27.01
N GLU A 50 -38.75 17.33 26.98
CA GLU A 50 -38.94 18.30 25.91
C GLU A 50 -37.60 19.05 25.81
N LEU A 51 -36.66 18.46 25.09
CA LEU A 51 -35.49 19.15 24.59
C LEU A 51 -36.09 20.24 23.70
N ALA A 52 -36.03 21.48 24.18
CA ALA A 52 -36.29 22.65 23.37
C ALA A 52 -35.68 22.39 21.99
N ASP A 53 -36.44 22.57 20.91
CA ASP A 53 -36.00 22.28 19.53
C ASP A 53 -34.82 23.19 19.18
N THR A 54 -33.62 22.77 19.62
CA THR A 54 -32.39 23.49 19.41
C THR A 54 -32.05 23.39 17.94
N SER A 55 -31.53 24.47 17.35
CA SER A 55 -31.17 24.53 15.95
C SER A 55 -30.21 23.35 15.58
N VAL A 56 -30.18 22.93 14.31
CA VAL A 56 -29.25 21.87 13.84
C VAL A 56 -27.80 22.20 14.22
N SER A 57 -27.40 23.48 14.12
CA SER A 57 -26.07 23.95 14.54
C SER A 57 -25.78 23.70 16.03
N ALA A 58 -26.76 23.99 16.91
CA ALA A 58 -26.62 23.72 18.34
C ALA A 58 -26.55 22.21 18.62
N GLN A 59 -27.28 21.38 17.86
CA GLN A 59 -27.22 19.93 17.96
C GLN A 59 -25.86 19.37 17.47
N ILE A 60 -25.28 19.93 16.40
CA ILE A 60 -23.92 19.58 15.94
C ILE A 60 -22.92 19.87 17.06
N GLN A 61 -22.95 21.08 17.64
CA GLN A 61 -22.06 21.46 18.72
C GLN A 61 -22.21 20.55 19.94
N GLN A 62 -23.45 20.25 20.34
CA GLN A 62 -23.75 19.37 21.47
C GLN A 62 -23.25 17.93 21.24
N GLN A 63 -23.47 17.37 20.05
CA GLN A 63 -23.03 16.00 19.73
C GLN A 63 -21.51 15.88 19.67
N LEU A 64 -20.80 16.84 19.09
CA LEU A 64 -19.33 16.86 19.05
C LEU A 64 -18.71 17.08 20.43
N SER A 65 -19.44 17.68 21.38
CA SER A 65 -18.99 17.80 22.78
C SER A 65 -19.21 16.51 23.60
N ASN A 66 -19.82 15.48 23.02
CA ASN A 66 -20.12 14.22 23.69
C ASN A 66 -19.06 13.16 23.38
N ASN A 67 -18.19 12.85 24.33
CA ASN A 67 -17.09 11.89 24.18
C ASN A 67 -17.51 10.51 23.64
N ARG A 68 -18.74 10.04 23.90
CA ARG A 68 -19.24 8.77 23.36
C ARG A 68 -19.53 8.83 21.86
N PHE A 69 -19.99 9.97 21.37
CA PHE A 69 -20.21 10.15 19.94
C PHE A 69 -18.90 10.41 19.22
N GLU A 70 -18.03 11.20 19.81
CA GLU A 70 -16.69 11.48 19.30
C GLU A 70 -15.88 10.18 19.09
N SER A 71 -15.98 9.21 20.00
CA SER A 71 -15.32 7.91 19.88
C SER A 71 -15.87 6.99 18.76
N ALA A 72 -16.98 7.36 18.14
CA ALA A 72 -17.57 6.64 17.00
C ALA A 72 -17.13 7.21 15.64
N LEU A 73 -16.39 8.33 15.63
CA LEU A 73 -15.85 8.93 14.41
C LEU A 73 -14.46 8.37 14.10
N TYR A 74 -14.13 8.27 12.82
CA TYR A 74 -12.81 7.87 12.36
C TYR A 74 -11.78 9.01 12.50
N PHE A 75 -12.23 10.27 12.27
CA PHE A 75 -11.40 11.48 12.31
C PHE A 75 -12.00 12.56 13.24
N PRO A 76 -12.14 12.29 14.55
CA PRO A 76 -12.83 13.16 15.47
C PRO A 76 -12.24 14.57 15.61
N VAL A 77 -10.90 14.69 15.60
CA VAL A 77 -10.23 16.00 15.69
C VAL A 77 -10.44 16.81 14.41
N SER A 78 -10.33 16.17 13.25
CA SER A 78 -10.57 16.79 11.94
C SER A 78 -12.02 17.24 11.78
N VAL A 79 -12.99 16.41 12.16
CA VAL A 79 -14.43 16.75 12.11
C VAL A 79 -14.75 17.92 13.05
N SER A 80 -14.26 17.87 14.29
CA SER A 80 -14.43 18.97 15.24
C SER A 80 -13.79 20.26 14.73
N GLY A 81 -12.59 20.18 14.14
CA GLY A 81 -11.90 21.32 13.53
C GLY A 81 -12.67 21.92 12.35
N PHE A 82 -13.26 21.07 11.50
CA PHE A 82 -14.08 21.49 10.36
C PHE A 82 -15.32 22.29 10.82
N TYR A 83 -16.08 21.76 11.80
CA TYR A 83 -17.28 22.44 12.29
C TYR A 83 -16.97 23.70 13.13
N ASN A 84 -15.89 23.69 13.91
CA ASN A 84 -15.43 24.89 14.61
C ASN A 84 -15.13 26.03 13.62
N ALA A 85 -14.41 25.73 12.53
CA ALA A 85 -14.11 26.72 11.50
C ALA A 85 -15.35 27.21 10.72
N ASN A 86 -16.43 26.42 10.71
CA ASN A 86 -17.69 26.73 10.01
C ASN A 86 -18.82 27.18 10.96
N ASN A 87 -18.52 27.57 12.21
CA ASN A 87 -19.48 27.96 13.23
C ASN A 87 -20.62 26.93 13.41
N PHE A 88 -20.31 25.65 13.39
CA PHE A 88 -21.23 24.52 13.52
C PHE A 88 -22.40 24.54 12.52
N THR A 89 -22.22 25.21 11.39
CA THR A 89 -23.23 25.29 10.35
C THR A 89 -23.34 23.95 9.61
N PRO A 90 -24.55 23.35 9.45
CA PRO A 90 -24.73 22.15 8.65
C PRO A 90 -24.39 22.42 7.20
N VAL A 91 -23.75 21.46 6.53
CA VAL A 91 -23.20 21.64 5.18
C VAL A 91 -23.86 20.77 4.12
N TRP A 92 -24.48 19.66 4.49
CA TRP A 92 -25.02 18.68 3.55
C TRP A 92 -26.49 18.83 3.23
N THR A 93 -27.24 19.53 4.08
CA THR A 93 -28.69 19.68 3.99
C THR A 93 -29.14 21.00 3.41
N LYS A 94 -28.23 21.86 2.94
CA LYS A 94 -28.56 23.12 2.29
C LYS A 94 -28.70 22.94 0.80
N PHE A 95 -29.89 23.26 0.26
CA PHE A 95 -30.10 23.41 -1.18
C PHE A 95 -29.40 24.69 -1.68
N GLN A 96 -28.38 24.55 -2.48
CA GLN A 96 -27.90 25.62 -3.36
C GLN A 96 -28.07 25.16 -4.80
N ASN A 97 -28.99 25.79 -5.54
CA ASN A 97 -29.18 25.58 -6.98
C ASN A 97 -29.53 24.15 -7.47
N GLY A 98 -30.41 23.42 -6.76
CA GLY A 98 -31.09 22.26 -7.33
C GLY A 98 -30.46 20.88 -7.13
N THR A 99 -29.16 20.76 -6.83
CA THR A 99 -28.52 19.51 -6.44
C THR A 99 -27.77 19.68 -5.12
N GLY A 100 -28.25 19.05 -4.07
CA GLY A 100 -27.60 19.13 -2.76
C GLY A 100 -26.27 18.39 -2.77
N LYS A 101 -25.20 19.02 -2.28
CA LYS A 101 -23.86 18.38 -2.16
C LYS A 101 -23.89 17.07 -1.36
N GLY A 102 -24.90 16.89 -0.49
CA GLY A 102 -25.16 15.64 0.21
C GLY A 102 -25.39 14.46 -0.74
N TRP A 103 -26.15 14.66 -1.85
CA TRP A 103 -26.33 13.62 -2.87
C TRP A 103 -25.05 13.28 -3.61
N GLU A 104 -24.28 14.30 -4.00
CA GLU A 104 -22.98 14.10 -4.67
C GLU A 104 -22.02 13.32 -3.76
N ALA A 105 -21.97 13.65 -2.46
CA ALA A 105 -21.14 12.96 -1.47
C ALA A 105 -21.56 11.49 -1.30
N MET A 106 -22.86 11.22 -1.12
CA MET A 106 -23.39 9.87 -0.99
C MET A 106 -23.08 9.02 -2.24
N LEU A 107 -23.28 9.58 -3.45
CA LEU A 107 -22.93 8.90 -4.71
C LEU A 107 -21.43 8.59 -4.82
N MET A 108 -20.56 9.46 -4.31
CA MET A 108 -19.12 9.18 -4.27
C MET A 108 -18.81 8.00 -3.35
N LEU A 109 -19.44 7.94 -2.18
CA LEU A 109 -19.26 6.84 -1.22
C LEU A 109 -19.82 5.50 -1.74
N ASP A 110 -20.90 5.50 -2.51
CA ASP A 110 -21.39 4.29 -3.19
C ASP A 110 -20.41 3.77 -4.25
N CYS A 111 -19.66 4.67 -4.86
CA CYS A 111 -18.74 4.34 -5.93
C CYS A 111 -17.28 4.13 -5.47
N VAL A 112 -17.02 3.95 -4.17
CA VAL A 112 -15.63 3.87 -3.62
C VAL A 112 -14.84 2.68 -4.14
N LEU A 113 -15.52 1.61 -4.59
CA LEU A 113 -14.85 0.44 -5.15
C LEU A 113 -13.99 0.77 -6.38
N GLN A 114 -14.39 1.75 -7.20
CA GLN A 114 -13.56 2.22 -8.32
C GLN A 114 -12.22 2.83 -7.88
N PHE A 115 -12.08 3.14 -6.60
CA PHE A 115 -10.85 3.61 -5.98
C PHE A 115 -10.16 2.51 -5.15
N GLY A 116 -10.64 1.26 -5.22
CA GLY A 116 -10.10 0.14 -4.45
C GLY A 116 -10.35 0.28 -2.95
N LEU A 117 -11.45 0.95 -2.55
CA LEU A 117 -11.89 1.13 -1.18
C LEU A 117 -13.21 0.39 -0.96
N LEU A 118 -13.57 0.11 0.28
CA LEU A 118 -14.82 -0.57 0.64
C LEU A 118 -15.86 0.42 1.15
N TYR A 119 -17.11 0.20 0.76
CA TYR A 119 -18.25 0.99 1.25
C TYR A 119 -18.44 0.87 2.76
N GLU A 120 -18.12 -0.29 3.33
CA GLU A 120 -18.19 -0.61 4.75
C GLU A 120 -17.35 0.32 5.64
N ASP A 121 -16.36 0.99 5.07
CA ASP A 121 -15.50 1.91 5.79
C ASP A 121 -16.16 3.29 6.07
N PHE A 122 -17.32 3.61 5.47
CA PHE A 122 -17.86 4.96 5.39
C PHE A 122 -19.25 5.10 6.05
N HIS A 123 -19.45 4.59 7.24
CA HIS A 123 -20.73 4.65 8.01
C HIS A 123 -21.97 4.16 7.23
N PRO A 124 -21.92 2.99 6.53
CA PRO A 124 -23.00 2.54 5.64
C PRO A 124 -24.34 2.29 6.34
N HIS A 125 -24.33 1.99 7.63
CA HIS A 125 -25.54 1.69 8.39
C HIS A 125 -26.29 2.95 8.85
N GLU A 126 -25.59 4.08 8.91
CA GLU A 126 -26.13 5.38 9.37
C GLU A 126 -26.42 6.32 8.20
N LEU A 127 -25.62 6.29 7.15
CA LEU A 127 -25.75 7.15 5.98
C LEU A 127 -26.71 6.52 4.95
N LEU A 128 -28.00 6.67 5.20
CA LEU A 128 -29.04 6.09 4.35
C LEU A 128 -29.64 7.13 3.41
N TYR A 129 -29.81 6.78 2.14
CA TYR A 129 -30.47 7.62 1.13
C TYR A 129 -31.88 8.06 1.53
N GLY A 130 -32.66 7.17 2.18
CA GLY A 130 -33.98 7.51 2.69
C GLY A 130 -33.95 8.63 3.71
N THR A 131 -32.94 8.62 4.60
CA THR A 131 -32.76 9.67 5.59
C THR A 131 -32.39 11.00 4.91
N LEU A 132 -31.49 10.99 3.94
CA LEU A 132 -31.12 12.19 3.17
C LEU A 132 -32.32 12.74 2.40
N HIS A 133 -33.10 11.87 1.73
CA HIS A 133 -34.31 12.23 1.02
C HIS A 133 -35.32 12.91 1.95
N ASP A 134 -35.61 12.31 3.11
CA ASP A 134 -36.57 12.89 4.07
C ASP A 134 -36.08 14.23 4.64
N MET A 135 -34.77 14.39 4.88
CA MET A 135 -34.19 15.66 5.31
C MET A 135 -34.34 16.77 4.27
N LEU A 136 -34.30 16.42 2.98
CA LEU A 136 -34.38 17.38 1.88
C LEU A 136 -35.83 17.68 1.48
N GLU A 137 -36.68 16.64 1.33
CA GLU A 137 -38.04 16.77 0.80
C GLU A 137 -39.10 16.98 1.89
N LYS A 138 -38.84 16.45 3.11
CA LYS A 138 -39.78 16.50 4.23
C LYS A 138 -39.05 16.92 5.53
N PRO A 139 -38.38 18.08 5.54
CA PRO A 139 -37.47 18.47 6.62
C PRO A 139 -38.13 18.50 8.02
N ALA A 140 -39.46 18.67 8.10
CA ALA A 140 -40.17 18.63 9.36
C ALA A 140 -40.35 17.21 9.94
N SER A 141 -40.18 16.15 9.13
CA SER A 141 -40.30 14.76 9.58
C SER A 141 -39.02 14.23 10.25
N VAL A 142 -37.89 14.92 10.13
CA VAL A 142 -36.59 14.52 10.68
C VAL A 142 -36.21 15.51 11.79
N SER A 143 -35.92 15.01 13.00
CA SER A 143 -35.51 15.85 14.13
C SER A 143 -34.15 16.53 13.86
N ASN A 144 -33.94 17.69 14.50
CA ASN A 144 -32.67 18.42 14.39
C ASN A 144 -31.49 17.61 14.94
N TYR A 145 -31.71 16.70 15.89
CA TYR A 145 -30.72 15.75 16.36
C TYR A 145 -30.28 14.77 15.25
N GLN A 146 -31.23 14.20 14.50
CA GLN A 146 -30.93 13.26 13.40
C GLN A 146 -30.25 13.97 12.23
N LYS A 147 -30.69 15.20 11.90
CA LYS A 147 -30.02 16.02 10.88
C LYS A 147 -28.57 16.31 11.24
N ALA A 148 -28.33 16.72 12.50
CA ALA A 148 -26.96 16.97 12.99
C ALA A 148 -26.09 15.70 12.95
N ARG A 149 -26.65 14.57 13.40
CA ARG A 149 -25.94 13.29 13.37
C ARG A 149 -25.54 12.89 11.94
N PHE A 150 -26.46 12.99 10.99
CA PHE A 150 -26.19 12.69 9.58
C PHE A 150 -25.13 13.63 9.00
N ASP A 151 -25.24 14.93 9.29
CA ASP A 151 -24.31 15.95 8.80
C ASP A 151 -22.88 15.68 9.30
N ILE A 152 -22.71 15.32 10.59
CA ILE A 152 -21.42 14.96 11.19
C ILE A 152 -20.85 13.68 10.57
N LEU A 153 -21.65 12.60 10.46
CA LEU A 153 -21.18 11.32 9.95
C LEU A 153 -20.80 11.40 8.47
N LEU A 154 -21.56 12.15 7.66
CA LEU A 154 -21.18 12.35 6.25
C LEU A 154 -19.92 13.20 6.12
N THR A 155 -19.70 14.15 7.03
CA THR A 155 -18.43 14.91 7.09
C THR A 155 -17.25 14.01 7.44
N ASP A 156 -17.41 13.12 8.44
CA ASP A 156 -16.39 12.15 8.84
C ASP A 156 -16.05 11.20 7.70
N ALA A 157 -17.07 10.60 7.07
CA ALA A 157 -16.90 9.72 5.91
C ALA A 157 -16.16 10.41 4.75
N MET A 158 -16.48 11.67 4.46
CA MET A 158 -15.82 12.42 3.39
C MET A 158 -14.38 12.80 3.75
N ILE A 159 -14.08 13.13 5.00
CA ILE A 159 -12.71 13.38 5.48
C ILE A 159 -11.90 12.09 5.39
N GLU A 160 -12.44 10.96 5.81
CA GLU A 160 -11.80 9.65 5.68
C GLU A 160 -11.55 9.31 4.21
N PHE A 161 -12.55 9.47 3.35
CA PHE A 161 -12.42 9.20 1.92
C PHE A 161 -11.31 10.03 1.26
N ILE A 162 -11.24 11.33 1.54
CA ILE A 162 -10.19 12.23 1.03
C ILE A 162 -8.80 11.77 1.52
N ASN A 163 -8.68 11.43 2.80
CA ASN A 163 -7.43 10.93 3.37
C ASN A 163 -7.02 9.58 2.75
N ASN A 164 -7.96 8.65 2.59
CA ASN A 164 -7.71 7.34 1.99
C ASN A 164 -7.33 7.45 0.51
N LEU A 165 -7.88 8.42 -0.24
CA LEU A 165 -7.48 8.70 -1.62
C LEU A 165 -6.04 9.24 -1.70
N HIS A 166 -5.62 10.06 -0.74
CA HIS A 166 -4.33 10.73 -0.77
C HIS A 166 -3.22 9.87 -0.17
N PHE A 167 -3.40 9.38 1.05
CA PHE A 167 -2.38 8.64 1.80
C PHE A 167 -2.47 7.13 1.63
N GLY A 168 -3.65 6.60 1.31
CA GLY A 168 -4.02 5.22 1.48
C GLY A 168 -4.61 4.94 2.87
N LYS A 169 -5.43 3.88 2.96
CA LYS A 169 -6.09 3.45 4.20
C LYS A 169 -5.10 2.84 5.21
N LEU A 170 -4.08 2.15 4.73
CA LEU A 170 -3.15 1.35 5.53
C LEU A 170 -1.70 1.83 5.44
N ASN A 171 -1.49 3.12 5.15
CA ASN A 171 -0.16 3.69 5.02
C ASN A 171 0.58 3.65 6.37
N PRO A 172 1.72 2.93 6.47
CA PRO A 172 2.46 2.79 7.71
C PRO A 172 3.06 4.12 8.21
N ASP A 173 3.36 5.06 7.29
CA ASP A 173 3.93 6.36 7.62
C ASP A 173 2.87 7.38 8.03
N TYR A 174 1.60 7.15 7.65
CA TYR A 174 0.46 8.02 7.89
C TYR A 174 -0.74 7.25 8.49
N PRO A 175 -0.62 6.69 9.69
CA PRO A 175 -1.76 6.08 10.38
C PRO A 175 -2.82 7.14 10.71
N THR A 176 -4.10 6.73 10.79
CA THR A 176 -5.26 7.60 11.01
C THR A 176 -5.05 8.60 12.16
N ALA A 177 -4.54 8.14 13.30
CA ALA A 177 -4.29 9.01 14.45
C ALA A 177 -3.27 10.12 14.17
N LYS A 178 -2.27 9.88 13.31
CA LYS A 178 -1.27 10.88 12.90
C LYS A 178 -1.89 11.89 11.93
N ILE A 179 -2.74 11.42 11.03
CA ILE A 179 -3.43 12.26 10.05
C ILE A 179 -4.42 13.17 10.77
N ASP A 180 -5.22 12.63 11.69
CA ASP A 180 -6.30 13.35 12.36
C ASP A 180 -5.80 14.54 13.20
N ILE A 181 -4.61 14.44 13.79
CA ILE A 181 -3.97 15.56 14.50
C ILE A 181 -3.23 16.56 13.58
N GLY A 182 -3.36 16.41 12.24
CA GLY A 182 -2.79 17.34 11.26
C GLY A 182 -1.30 17.16 10.97
N ASN A 183 -0.66 16.07 11.38
CA ASN A 183 0.75 15.79 11.08
C ASN A 183 0.91 15.15 9.68
N THR A 184 0.67 15.91 8.63
CA THR A 184 0.40 15.48 7.25
C THR A 184 1.27 16.14 6.19
N ASN A 185 2.41 16.73 6.59
CA ASN A 185 3.32 17.45 5.67
C ASN A 185 2.62 18.50 4.77
N GLY A 186 1.61 19.19 5.34
CA GLY A 186 0.89 20.28 4.67
C GLY A 186 -0.37 19.86 3.90
N PHE A 187 -0.70 18.59 3.79
CA PHE A 187 -1.99 18.15 3.25
C PHE A 187 -3.09 18.28 4.31
N SER A 188 -4.29 18.68 3.90
CA SER A 188 -5.45 18.80 4.80
C SER A 188 -6.75 18.41 4.11
N ALA A 189 -7.32 17.28 4.50
CA ALA A 189 -8.63 16.84 4.02
C ALA A 189 -9.73 17.85 4.36
N ILE A 190 -9.64 18.53 5.50
CA ILE A 190 -10.55 19.61 5.89
C ILE A 190 -10.54 20.73 4.85
N THR A 191 -9.36 21.17 4.44
CA THR A 191 -9.20 22.24 3.44
C THR A 191 -9.73 21.82 2.07
N VAL A 192 -9.47 20.58 1.66
CA VAL A 192 -9.99 20.01 0.40
C VAL A 192 -11.51 19.95 0.44
N LEU A 193 -12.12 19.41 1.50
CA LEU A 193 -13.57 19.32 1.65
C LEU A 193 -14.21 20.70 1.67
N ALA A 194 -13.68 21.63 2.45
CA ALA A 194 -14.18 23.00 2.50
C ALA A 194 -14.07 23.73 1.15
N SER A 195 -13.06 23.41 0.34
CA SER A 195 -12.94 23.92 -1.03
C SER A 195 -13.99 23.27 -1.94
N ALA A 196 -14.13 21.95 -1.91
CA ALA A 196 -15.06 21.20 -2.74
C ALA A 196 -16.51 21.63 -2.54
N LEU A 197 -16.92 21.87 -1.27
CA LEU A 197 -18.25 22.37 -0.94
C LEU A 197 -18.59 23.72 -1.57
N ARG A 198 -17.58 24.53 -1.93
CA ARG A 198 -17.74 25.84 -2.59
C ARG A 198 -17.64 25.78 -4.11
N GLN A 199 -17.10 24.69 -4.67
CA GLN A 199 -16.94 24.54 -6.11
C GLN A 199 -18.18 23.93 -6.78
N THR A 200 -18.36 24.22 -8.06
CA THR A 200 -19.37 23.56 -8.90
C THR A 200 -19.00 22.09 -9.14
N ASP A 201 -17.71 21.81 -9.42
CA ASP A 201 -17.18 20.47 -9.57
C ASP A 201 -16.70 19.93 -8.19
N PHE A 202 -17.66 19.47 -7.41
CA PHE A 202 -17.41 18.87 -6.10
C PHE A 202 -16.59 17.58 -6.21
N MET A 203 -17.03 16.67 -7.09
CA MET A 203 -16.40 15.34 -7.23
C MET A 203 -14.97 15.45 -7.79
N GLY A 204 -14.77 16.29 -8.80
CA GLY A 204 -13.44 16.51 -9.38
C GLY A 204 -12.45 17.13 -8.39
N THR A 205 -12.93 18.07 -7.56
CA THR A 205 -12.09 18.68 -6.50
C THR A 205 -11.61 17.65 -5.49
N ILE A 206 -12.49 16.72 -5.07
CA ILE A 206 -12.12 15.66 -4.12
C ILE A 206 -11.20 14.63 -4.77
N THR A 207 -11.51 14.16 -5.97
CA THR A 207 -10.72 13.13 -6.64
C THR A 207 -9.35 13.62 -7.13
N ALA A 208 -9.13 14.93 -7.22
CA ALA A 208 -7.85 15.52 -7.59
C ALA A 208 -6.71 15.26 -6.59
N VAL A 209 -7.01 14.78 -5.38
CA VAL A 209 -5.99 14.46 -4.35
C VAL A 209 -5.28 13.13 -4.59
N GLN A 210 -5.76 12.33 -5.54
CA GLN A 210 -5.18 11.01 -5.86
C GLN A 210 -3.75 11.14 -6.42
N PRO A 211 -2.94 10.08 -6.32
CA PRO A 211 -1.63 10.02 -6.97
C PRO A 211 -1.72 10.26 -8.48
N LYS A 212 -0.75 11.02 -9.02
CA LYS A 212 -0.67 11.35 -10.46
C LYS A 212 0.23 10.40 -11.25
N ALA A 213 0.88 9.45 -10.58
CA ALA A 213 1.71 8.43 -11.24
C ALA A 213 0.92 7.67 -12.29
N LYS A 214 1.52 7.45 -13.46
CA LYS A 214 0.87 6.74 -14.58
C LYS A 214 0.36 5.36 -14.16
N GLU A 215 1.12 4.66 -13.33
CA GLU A 215 0.77 3.34 -12.78
C GLU A 215 -0.54 3.38 -12.00
N TYR A 216 -0.73 4.39 -11.14
CA TYR A 216 -1.97 4.56 -10.38
C TYR A 216 -3.15 4.93 -11.29
N VAL A 217 -2.94 5.90 -12.16
CA VAL A 217 -4.00 6.41 -13.06
C VAL A 217 -4.53 5.29 -13.97
N TYR A 218 -3.65 4.45 -14.48
CA TYR A 218 -4.04 3.33 -15.35
C TYR A 218 -4.78 2.24 -14.59
N LEU A 219 -4.34 1.87 -13.37
CA LEU A 219 -5.05 0.92 -12.51
C LEU A 219 -6.43 1.46 -12.10
N GLN A 220 -6.51 2.72 -11.68
CA GLN A 220 -7.77 3.36 -11.30
C GLN A 220 -8.75 3.44 -12.48
N HIS A 221 -8.26 3.81 -13.67
CA HIS A 221 -9.09 3.83 -14.87
C HIS A 221 -9.60 2.43 -15.22
N TYR A 222 -8.73 1.42 -15.18
CA TYR A 222 -9.09 0.03 -15.43
C TYR A 222 -10.15 -0.46 -14.44
N LEU A 223 -9.94 -0.21 -13.15
CA LEU A 223 -10.89 -0.59 -12.10
C LEU A 223 -12.23 0.13 -12.24
N ARG A 224 -12.23 1.42 -12.58
CA ARG A 224 -13.45 2.20 -12.82
C ARG A 224 -14.26 1.64 -13.98
N VAL A 225 -13.64 1.28 -15.08
CA VAL A 225 -14.32 0.69 -16.24
C VAL A 225 -14.90 -0.67 -15.87
N ALA A 226 -14.12 -1.50 -15.17
CA ALA A 226 -14.54 -2.84 -14.76
C ALA A 226 -15.63 -2.83 -13.67
N ALA A 227 -15.57 -1.91 -12.70
CA ALA A 227 -16.58 -1.76 -11.65
C ALA A 227 -17.88 -1.11 -12.17
N GLY A 228 -17.82 -0.37 -13.28
CA GLY A 228 -18.98 0.25 -13.92
C GLY A 228 -19.74 -0.70 -14.88
N GLN A 229 -19.21 -1.89 -15.12
CA GLN A 229 -19.91 -2.92 -15.88
C GLN A 229 -20.89 -3.63 -14.94
N ASP A 230 -22.13 -3.75 -15.37
CA ASP A 230 -23.21 -4.35 -14.58
C ASP A 230 -22.82 -5.77 -14.11
N ALA A 231 -23.14 -6.12 -12.86
CA ALA A 231 -22.83 -7.43 -12.27
C ALA A 231 -23.41 -8.63 -13.04
N GLN A 232 -24.25 -8.37 -14.05
CA GLN A 232 -24.82 -9.35 -14.95
C GLN A 232 -24.05 -9.51 -16.27
N ASP A 233 -22.99 -8.69 -16.48
CA ASP A 233 -22.17 -8.78 -17.68
C ASP A 233 -21.14 -9.91 -17.52
N CYS A 234 -21.03 -10.77 -18.55
CA CYS A 234 -20.06 -11.87 -18.60
C CYS A 234 -18.59 -11.39 -18.62
N TYR A 235 -18.35 -10.10 -18.63
CA TYR A 235 -17.04 -9.45 -18.54
C TYR A 235 -16.69 -8.90 -17.15
N ALA A 236 -17.53 -9.14 -16.12
CA ALA A 236 -17.19 -8.75 -14.75
C ALA A 236 -15.85 -9.36 -14.32
N LEU A 237 -14.96 -8.53 -13.75
CA LEU A 237 -13.67 -9.02 -13.25
C LEU A 237 -13.90 -10.00 -12.08
N PRO A 238 -13.14 -11.12 -12.02
CA PRO A 238 -13.14 -11.97 -10.84
C PRO A 238 -12.77 -11.18 -9.58
N GLU A 239 -13.43 -11.46 -8.47
CA GLU A 239 -13.23 -10.77 -7.18
C GLU A 239 -11.75 -10.72 -6.76
N GLY A 240 -10.99 -11.81 -6.95
CA GLY A 240 -9.55 -11.83 -6.65
C GLY A 240 -8.73 -10.86 -7.51
N VAL A 241 -9.16 -10.56 -8.73
CA VAL A 241 -8.51 -9.56 -9.59
C VAL A 241 -8.81 -8.15 -9.10
N LEU A 242 -10.05 -7.86 -8.72
CA LEU A 242 -10.44 -6.58 -8.13
C LEU A 242 -9.63 -6.28 -6.85
N LYS A 243 -9.54 -7.26 -5.94
CA LYS A 243 -8.74 -7.16 -4.71
C LYS A 243 -7.27 -6.92 -5.00
N LYS A 244 -6.71 -7.63 -5.97
CA LYS A 244 -5.31 -7.44 -6.38
C LYS A 244 -5.06 -6.03 -6.91
N ILE A 245 -5.96 -5.47 -7.72
CA ILE A 245 -5.86 -4.09 -8.21
C ILE A 245 -5.93 -3.12 -7.02
N ALA A 246 -6.88 -3.29 -6.10
CA ALA A 246 -7.04 -2.44 -4.92
C ALA A 246 -5.78 -2.45 -4.03
N VAL A 247 -5.18 -3.62 -3.76
CA VAL A 247 -3.91 -3.77 -3.04
C VAL A 247 -2.79 -2.96 -3.70
N ASN A 248 -2.70 -2.98 -5.02
CA ASN A 248 -1.64 -2.26 -5.74
C ASN A 248 -1.92 -0.75 -5.83
N MET A 249 -3.18 -0.34 -5.92
CA MET A 249 -3.56 1.08 -5.79
C MET A 249 -3.23 1.62 -4.39
N GLU A 250 -3.45 0.83 -3.35
CA GLU A 250 -3.07 1.20 -1.97
C GLU A 250 -1.56 1.44 -1.85
N ARG A 251 -0.72 0.52 -2.36
CA ARG A 251 0.74 0.67 -2.39
C ARG A 251 1.21 1.91 -3.15
N LEU A 252 0.52 2.25 -4.24
CA LEU A 252 0.87 3.43 -5.04
C LEU A 252 0.52 4.75 -4.34
N ARG A 253 -0.48 4.77 -3.45
CA ARG A 253 -0.74 5.91 -2.56
C ARG A 253 0.42 6.13 -1.58
N TRP A 254 1.01 5.05 -1.07
CA TRP A 254 2.18 5.15 -0.19
C TRP A 254 3.42 5.66 -0.92
N ALA A 255 3.56 5.31 -2.20
CA ALA A 255 4.73 5.68 -3.00
C ALA A 255 4.80 7.17 -3.36
N ALA A 256 3.70 7.94 -3.25
CA ALA A 256 3.62 9.40 -3.46
C ALA A 256 4.43 9.92 -4.67
N ILE A 257 4.38 9.21 -5.81
CA ILE A 257 5.12 9.57 -7.04
C ILE A 257 4.42 10.76 -7.71
N ASN A 258 5.05 11.94 -7.63
CA ASN A 258 4.46 13.19 -8.14
C ASN A 258 5.33 13.89 -9.20
N ASN A 259 6.36 13.21 -9.74
CA ASN A 259 7.31 13.78 -10.67
C ASN A 259 7.00 13.35 -12.11
N ASP A 260 7.18 14.25 -13.09
CA ASP A 260 7.05 13.92 -14.52
C ASP A 260 8.26 13.13 -15.03
N THR A 261 9.41 13.28 -14.36
CA THR A 261 10.65 12.56 -14.67
C THR A 261 11.16 11.84 -13.45
N TYR A 262 11.18 10.50 -13.51
CA TYR A 262 11.60 9.64 -12.39
C TYR A 262 11.99 8.25 -12.87
N ILE A 263 12.73 7.53 -12.05
CA ILE A 263 12.96 6.09 -12.20
C ILE A 263 11.95 5.35 -11.33
N HIS A 264 11.21 4.44 -11.94
CA HIS A 264 10.31 3.51 -11.26
C HIS A 264 10.83 2.08 -11.42
N ILE A 265 11.02 1.39 -10.30
CA ILE A 265 11.39 -0.03 -10.28
C ILE A 265 10.25 -0.79 -9.65
N ASN A 266 9.68 -1.71 -10.39
CA ASN A 266 8.70 -2.63 -9.86
C ASN A 266 9.35 -3.99 -9.60
N ILE A 267 9.41 -4.40 -8.34
CA ILE A 267 10.08 -5.63 -7.90
C ILE A 267 9.45 -6.88 -8.54
N PRO A 268 8.12 -7.13 -8.45
CA PRO A 268 7.49 -8.33 -9.02
C PRO A 268 7.59 -8.45 -10.54
N SER A 269 7.62 -7.35 -11.27
CA SER A 269 7.77 -7.37 -12.73
C SER A 269 9.24 -7.49 -13.18
N PHE A 270 10.20 -7.33 -12.27
CA PHE A 270 11.62 -7.30 -12.57
C PHE A 270 11.99 -6.25 -13.62
N THR A 271 11.36 -5.06 -13.55
CA THR A 271 11.55 -3.97 -14.51
C THR A 271 11.95 -2.67 -13.85
N LEU A 272 12.74 -1.89 -14.57
CA LEU A 272 13.01 -0.49 -14.30
C LEU A 272 12.46 0.31 -15.47
N LYS A 273 11.59 1.26 -15.18
CA LYS A 273 11.05 2.26 -16.13
C LYS A 273 11.68 3.61 -15.81
N PHE A 274 12.35 4.23 -16.77
CA PHE A 274 12.79 5.60 -16.67
C PHE A 274 11.77 6.47 -17.41
N HIS A 275 10.89 7.11 -16.65
CA HIS A 275 9.84 7.98 -17.14
C HIS A 275 10.38 9.36 -17.42
N GLN A 276 10.01 9.90 -18.58
CA GLN A 276 10.16 11.28 -19.01
C GLN A 276 8.81 11.78 -19.55
N PRO A 277 8.57 13.09 -19.72
CA PRO A 277 7.25 13.59 -20.15
C PRO A 277 6.69 12.89 -21.39
N ASP A 278 7.52 12.69 -22.42
CA ASP A 278 7.09 12.16 -23.72
C ASP A 278 7.52 10.71 -23.99
N THR A 279 8.30 10.10 -23.10
CA THR A 279 8.83 8.76 -23.36
C THR A 279 9.12 8.00 -22.07
N THR A 280 9.12 6.67 -22.17
CA THR A 280 9.52 5.77 -21.09
C THR A 280 10.51 4.76 -21.63
N TYR A 281 11.68 4.67 -20.98
CA TYR A 281 12.70 3.66 -21.30
C TYR A 281 12.57 2.49 -20.35
N LEU A 282 12.55 1.27 -20.88
CA LEU A 282 12.41 0.03 -20.14
C LEU A 282 13.74 -0.70 -20.04
N PHE A 283 14.05 -1.20 -18.83
CA PHE A 283 15.21 -2.03 -18.52
C PHE A 283 14.78 -3.23 -17.70
N LYS A 284 15.47 -4.37 -17.88
CA LYS A 284 15.31 -5.50 -16.96
C LYS A 284 16.17 -5.29 -15.72
N VAL A 285 15.67 -5.77 -14.58
CA VAL A 285 16.42 -5.77 -13.33
C VAL A 285 16.46 -7.16 -12.68
N VAL A 286 17.50 -7.37 -11.85
CA VAL A 286 17.59 -8.48 -10.91
C VAL A 286 17.44 -7.93 -9.53
N VAL A 287 16.49 -8.45 -8.76
CA VAL A 287 16.15 -8.01 -7.40
C VAL A 287 16.58 -9.03 -6.35
N GLY A 288 16.39 -8.73 -5.08
CA GLY A 288 16.72 -9.60 -3.95
C GLY A 288 15.95 -10.91 -3.95
N LYS A 289 16.58 -11.95 -3.41
CA LYS A 289 15.91 -13.23 -3.10
C LYS A 289 14.85 -13.03 -2.01
N PRO A 290 13.85 -13.92 -1.87
CA PRO A 290 12.87 -13.85 -0.77
C PRO A 290 13.50 -13.76 0.63
N ASN A 291 14.64 -14.42 0.86
CA ASN A 291 15.38 -14.36 2.13
C ASN A 291 16.21 -13.08 2.34
N ASN A 292 16.43 -12.30 1.28
CA ASN A 292 17.09 -11.01 1.29
C ASN A 292 16.37 -10.06 0.33
N PRO A 293 15.12 -9.67 0.64
CA PRO A 293 14.28 -8.94 -0.30
C PRO A 293 14.82 -7.55 -0.58
N THR A 294 14.61 -7.08 -1.79
CA THR A 294 14.77 -5.66 -2.11
C THR A 294 13.65 -4.89 -1.41
N PRO A 295 13.96 -3.88 -0.58
CA PRO A 295 12.93 -3.09 0.08
C PRO A 295 12.24 -2.13 -0.88
N THR A 296 10.98 -1.80 -0.61
CA THR A 296 10.33 -0.65 -1.20
C THR A 296 10.89 0.63 -0.56
N LEU A 297 11.18 1.65 -1.38
CA LEU A 297 11.74 2.91 -0.91
C LEU A 297 11.53 4.03 -1.92
N GLN A 298 11.65 5.25 -1.44
CA GLN A 298 11.72 6.47 -2.23
C GLN A 298 13.02 7.18 -1.93
N SER A 299 13.69 7.67 -2.98
CA SER A 299 14.96 8.40 -2.86
C SER A 299 15.22 9.22 -4.13
N ALA A 300 16.46 9.71 -4.28
CA ALA A 300 16.88 10.40 -5.49
C ALA A 300 18.35 10.10 -5.78
N ILE A 301 18.65 9.84 -7.06
CA ILE A 301 20.01 9.62 -7.56
C ILE A 301 20.67 10.98 -7.77
N GLY A 302 21.76 11.24 -7.05
CA GLY A 302 22.56 12.46 -7.21
C GLY A 302 23.82 12.27 -8.05
N TYR A 303 24.28 11.05 -8.21
CA TYR A 303 25.49 10.73 -8.97
C TYR A 303 25.55 9.24 -9.33
N PHE A 304 26.42 8.90 -10.27
CA PHE A 304 26.84 7.53 -10.51
C PHE A 304 28.37 7.46 -10.62
N THR A 305 28.94 6.26 -10.42
CA THR A 305 30.37 6.02 -10.49
C THR A 305 30.65 4.91 -11.49
N THR A 306 31.62 5.13 -12.39
CA THR A 306 32.11 4.15 -13.36
C THR A 306 33.21 3.28 -12.75
N ALA A 307 33.36 2.04 -13.22
CA ALA A 307 34.34 1.07 -12.77
C ALA A 307 34.57 1.11 -11.24
N PRO A 308 33.53 0.90 -10.42
CA PRO A 308 33.62 1.06 -8.99
C PRO A 308 34.46 -0.03 -8.33
N GLU A 309 35.13 0.31 -7.24
CA GLU A 309 35.58 -0.67 -6.26
C GLU A 309 34.35 -1.12 -5.43
N TRP A 310 34.25 -2.40 -5.13
CA TRP A 310 33.17 -2.93 -4.30
C TRP A 310 33.64 -3.19 -2.88
N LYS A 311 33.18 -2.36 -1.93
CA LYS A 311 33.27 -2.67 -0.52
C LYS A 311 32.25 -3.74 -0.19
N VAL A 312 32.73 -4.96 0.13
CA VAL A 312 31.86 -6.12 0.36
C VAL A 312 31.09 -5.95 1.67
N PRO A 313 29.74 -6.04 1.65
CA PRO A 313 28.98 -6.03 2.89
C PRO A 313 29.38 -7.15 3.85
N ASP A 314 29.42 -6.88 5.15
CA ASP A 314 29.88 -7.83 6.17
C ASP A 314 29.16 -9.18 6.11
N LYS A 315 27.85 -9.17 5.85
CA LYS A 315 27.07 -10.40 5.73
C LYS A 315 27.54 -11.26 4.56
N ILE A 316 27.89 -10.67 3.43
CA ILE A 316 28.40 -11.38 2.25
C ILE A 316 29.83 -11.85 2.51
N PHE A 317 30.67 -10.99 3.07
CA PHE A 317 32.03 -11.36 3.44
C PHE A 317 32.05 -12.61 4.33
N VAL A 318 31.29 -12.58 5.42
CA VAL A 318 31.28 -13.66 6.43
C VAL A 318 30.60 -14.92 5.93
N LYS A 319 29.52 -14.81 5.14
CA LYS A 319 28.73 -15.97 4.72
C LYS A 319 29.18 -16.61 3.41
N GLU A 320 29.86 -15.85 2.55
CA GLU A 320 30.16 -16.33 1.19
C GLU A 320 31.64 -16.25 0.86
N ILE A 321 32.29 -15.07 1.01
CA ILE A 321 33.67 -14.88 0.59
C ILE A 321 34.63 -15.64 1.52
N LEU A 322 34.53 -15.43 2.82
CA LEU A 322 35.43 -16.05 3.79
C LEU A 322 35.36 -17.60 3.79
N PRO A 323 34.20 -18.26 3.72
CA PRO A 323 34.12 -19.71 3.58
C PRO A 323 34.80 -20.25 2.33
N ARG A 324 34.63 -19.55 1.19
CA ARG A 324 35.28 -19.93 -0.06
C ARG A 324 36.80 -19.76 0.00
N ALA A 325 37.25 -18.65 0.59
CA ALA A 325 38.68 -18.38 0.80
C ALA A 325 39.32 -19.40 1.75
N LEU A 326 38.60 -19.84 2.78
CA LEU A 326 39.06 -20.93 3.69
C LEU A 326 39.16 -22.28 2.99
N ALA A 327 38.27 -22.55 2.04
CA ALA A 327 38.31 -23.77 1.24
C ALA A 327 39.43 -23.73 0.18
N ASN A 328 39.59 -22.59 -0.49
CA ASN A 328 40.66 -22.35 -1.48
C ASN A 328 41.14 -20.90 -1.35
N ILE A 329 42.38 -20.70 -0.92
CA ILE A 329 42.97 -19.39 -0.70
C ILE A 329 43.10 -18.60 -2.01
N ASP A 330 43.36 -19.26 -3.14
CA ASP A 330 43.49 -18.63 -4.46
C ASP A 330 42.18 -17.99 -4.92
N TYR A 331 41.04 -18.30 -4.24
CA TYR A 331 39.76 -17.67 -4.49
C TYR A 331 39.79 -16.15 -4.34
N LEU A 332 40.58 -15.64 -3.36
CA LEU A 332 40.71 -14.20 -3.13
C LEU A 332 41.42 -13.52 -4.31
N GLU A 333 42.56 -14.05 -4.73
CA GLU A 333 43.34 -13.51 -5.85
C GLU A 333 42.59 -13.66 -7.17
N ASN A 334 42.06 -14.85 -7.46
CA ASN A 334 41.33 -15.15 -8.70
C ASN A 334 40.04 -14.30 -8.88
N ASN A 335 39.51 -13.74 -7.80
CA ASN A 335 38.36 -12.86 -7.85
C ASN A 335 38.69 -11.43 -7.40
N HIS A 336 39.94 -11.05 -7.33
CA HIS A 336 40.43 -9.71 -7.03
C HIS A 336 39.96 -9.16 -5.67
N TYR A 337 39.78 -10.03 -4.65
CA TYR A 337 39.45 -9.65 -3.30
C TYR A 337 40.69 -9.30 -2.47
N THR A 338 40.63 -8.19 -1.76
CA THR A 338 41.61 -7.76 -0.76
C THR A 338 40.95 -7.67 0.60
N ILE A 339 41.62 -8.22 1.62
CA ILE A 339 41.11 -8.15 3.02
C ILE A 339 41.86 -7.09 3.78
N TYR A 340 41.14 -6.28 4.58
CA TYR A 340 41.67 -5.28 5.45
C TYR A 340 41.18 -5.49 6.90
N ASN A 341 41.96 -5.06 7.87
CA ASN A 341 41.53 -4.98 9.26
C ASN A 341 40.74 -3.67 9.51
N ASP A 342 40.17 -3.53 10.71
CA ASP A 342 39.44 -2.36 11.16
C ASP A 342 40.22 -1.05 11.18
N ARG A 343 41.57 -1.12 11.13
CA ARG A 343 42.46 0.03 11.04
C ARG A 343 42.90 0.35 9.60
N GLY A 344 42.34 -0.36 8.62
CA GLY A 344 42.67 -0.20 7.20
C GLY A 344 43.99 -0.87 6.75
N GLY A 345 44.62 -1.68 7.64
CA GLY A 345 45.83 -2.44 7.29
C GLY A 345 45.47 -3.65 6.40
N TRP A 346 46.18 -3.79 5.26
CA TRP A 346 46.09 -4.93 4.40
C TRP A 346 46.49 -6.21 5.13
N ILE A 347 45.76 -7.30 4.85
CA ILE A 347 46.01 -8.63 5.41
C ILE A 347 46.45 -9.56 4.29
N GLU A 348 47.66 -10.08 4.39
CA GLU A 348 48.16 -11.10 3.45
C GLU A 348 47.29 -12.37 3.50
N PRO A 349 46.80 -12.86 2.34
CA PRO A 349 46.06 -14.10 2.28
C PRO A 349 46.95 -15.30 2.68
N SER A 350 46.71 -15.83 3.87
CA SER A 350 47.36 -17.07 4.34
C SER A 350 46.37 -17.90 5.15
N ARG A 351 46.57 -19.22 5.21
CA ARG A 351 45.70 -20.09 6.02
C ARG A 351 45.68 -19.67 7.49
N ALA A 352 46.80 -19.22 8.03
CA ALA A 352 46.92 -18.72 9.40
C ALA A 352 46.09 -17.46 9.59
N ASN A 353 46.22 -16.46 8.72
CA ASN A 353 45.46 -15.22 8.79
C ASN A 353 43.95 -15.45 8.60
N LEU A 354 43.56 -16.31 7.64
CA LEU A 354 42.15 -16.67 7.44
C LEU A 354 41.53 -17.36 8.67
N ALA A 355 42.33 -18.18 9.41
CA ALA A 355 41.88 -18.79 10.65
C ALA A 355 41.63 -17.73 11.75
N VAL A 356 42.51 -16.71 11.86
CA VAL A 356 42.33 -15.57 12.78
C VAL A 356 41.10 -14.74 12.39
N ILE A 357 40.92 -14.46 11.10
CA ILE A 357 39.75 -13.74 10.57
C ILE A 357 38.47 -14.50 10.92
N LYS A 358 38.45 -15.81 10.75
CA LYS A 358 37.29 -16.67 11.09
C LYS A 358 36.86 -16.53 12.55
N GLN A 359 37.81 -16.32 13.47
CA GLN A 359 37.53 -16.13 14.90
C GLN A 359 37.07 -14.71 15.24
N ASN A 360 37.52 -13.69 14.48
CA ASN A 360 37.32 -12.26 14.74
C ASN A 360 36.69 -11.53 13.58
N LYS A 361 35.65 -12.09 12.94
CA LYS A 361 35.08 -11.64 11.64
C LYS A 361 34.74 -10.15 11.61
N SER A 362 34.24 -9.57 12.70
CA SER A 362 33.83 -8.15 12.77
C SER A 362 34.98 -7.15 12.71
N LYS A 363 36.23 -7.59 12.83
CA LYS A 363 37.42 -6.75 12.75
C LYS A 363 38.03 -6.69 11.35
N TYR A 364 37.40 -7.33 10.38
CA TYR A 364 37.91 -7.43 9.02
C TYR A 364 36.82 -7.18 8.00
N HIS A 365 37.19 -6.56 6.90
CA HIS A 365 36.32 -6.37 5.73
C HIS A 365 37.06 -6.69 4.46
N ALA A 366 36.34 -6.97 3.40
CA ALA A 366 36.89 -7.21 2.08
C ALA A 366 36.50 -6.13 1.11
N THR A 367 37.38 -5.85 0.15
CA THR A 367 37.06 -5.07 -1.05
C THR A 367 37.34 -5.91 -2.28
N GLN A 368 36.61 -5.64 -3.37
CA GLN A 368 36.91 -6.18 -4.69
C GLN A 368 37.32 -5.03 -5.61
N SER A 369 38.48 -5.13 -6.22
CA SER A 369 38.96 -4.10 -7.15
C SER A 369 38.05 -3.94 -8.36
N SER A 370 38.12 -2.80 -9.03
CA SER A 370 37.42 -2.59 -10.30
C SER A 370 37.96 -3.57 -11.36
N GLY A 371 37.08 -4.24 -12.10
CA GLY A 371 37.41 -5.24 -13.07
C GLY A 371 36.21 -5.73 -13.86
N CYS A 372 36.44 -6.63 -14.85
CA CYS A 372 35.34 -7.24 -15.62
C CYS A 372 34.53 -8.25 -14.82
N ASP A 373 35.05 -8.71 -13.72
CA ASP A 373 34.48 -9.67 -12.77
C ASP A 373 33.96 -9.02 -11.48
N ASN A 374 34.13 -7.67 -11.33
CA ASN A 374 33.60 -6.96 -10.17
C ASN A 374 32.11 -7.15 -10.06
N ALA A 375 31.63 -7.51 -8.87
CA ALA A 375 30.22 -7.80 -8.61
C ALA A 375 29.28 -6.62 -8.92
N LEU A 376 29.78 -5.38 -8.84
CA LEU A 376 29.02 -4.17 -9.21
C LEU A 376 29.03 -3.86 -10.71
N GLY A 377 29.78 -4.65 -11.50
CA GLY A 377 29.96 -4.37 -12.92
C GLY A 377 30.67 -3.04 -13.17
N LEU A 378 30.29 -2.35 -14.23
CA LEU A 378 30.97 -1.17 -14.72
C LEU A 378 30.36 0.18 -14.25
N VAL A 379 29.13 0.17 -13.70
CA VAL A 379 28.45 1.39 -13.28
C VAL A 379 27.65 1.11 -12.00
N VAL A 380 27.72 2.04 -11.04
CA VAL A 380 26.88 2.03 -9.83
C VAL A 380 26.22 3.38 -9.63
N PHE A 381 24.90 3.37 -9.40
CA PHE A 381 24.10 4.55 -9.04
C PHE A 381 23.79 4.46 -7.55
N ARG A 382 24.20 5.46 -6.78
CA ARG A 382 23.96 5.52 -5.33
C ARG A 382 22.95 6.60 -5.00
N PHE A 383 22.10 6.28 -4.03
CA PHE A 383 21.07 7.18 -3.52
C PHE A 383 20.90 6.97 -2.01
N PRO A 384 20.59 8.01 -1.24
CA PRO A 384 20.41 7.92 0.21
C PRO A 384 19.26 6.98 0.55
N ASN A 385 19.49 6.00 1.42
CA ASN A 385 18.46 5.16 2.02
C ASN A 385 19.04 4.40 3.22
N ILE A 386 18.18 4.00 4.17
CA ILE A 386 18.56 3.29 5.41
C ILE A 386 18.91 1.80 5.18
N TYR A 387 18.63 1.27 4.00
CA TYR A 387 18.83 -0.14 3.65
C TYR A 387 20.15 -0.41 2.95
N GLU A 388 20.91 0.64 2.64
CA GLU A 388 22.15 0.56 1.86
C GLU A 388 22.01 -0.09 0.48
N VAL A 389 20.80 0.00 -0.11
CA VAL A 389 20.50 -0.51 -1.45
C VAL A 389 20.93 0.52 -2.51
N TYR A 390 21.43 0.02 -3.64
CA TYR A 390 21.83 0.84 -4.79
C TYR A 390 21.54 0.09 -6.10
N LEU A 391 21.56 0.82 -7.24
CA LEU A 391 21.50 0.22 -8.56
C LEU A 391 22.93 0.01 -9.09
N HIS A 392 23.17 -1.12 -9.75
CA HIS A 392 24.48 -1.39 -10.31
C HIS A 392 24.40 -2.31 -11.54
N ASP A 393 25.46 -2.29 -12.33
CA ASP A 393 25.70 -3.26 -13.39
C ASP A 393 26.06 -4.62 -12.77
N THR A 394 26.29 -5.62 -13.61
CA THR A 394 26.75 -6.96 -13.19
C THR A 394 27.49 -7.66 -14.32
N PRO A 395 28.55 -8.45 -14.04
CA PRO A 395 29.16 -9.34 -15.03
C PRO A 395 28.26 -10.53 -15.42
N GLU A 396 27.26 -10.86 -14.56
CA GLU A 396 26.35 -12.00 -14.76
C GLU A 396 25.18 -11.64 -15.71
N GLN A 397 25.49 -11.16 -16.93
CA GLN A 397 24.49 -10.70 -17.91
C GLN A 397 23.47 -11.77 -18.32
N GLN A 398 23.82 -13.06 -18.18
CA GLN A 398 22.93 -14.19 -18.48
C GLN A 398 21.70 -14.24 -17.57
N LEU A 399 21.74 -13.59 -16.39
CA LEU A 399 20.60 -13.53 -15.47
C LEU A 399 19.41 -12.74 -16.05
N PHE A 400 19.67 -11.75 -16.91
CA PHE A 400 18.62 -10.97 -17.56
C PHE A 400 17.82 -11.75 -18.62
N LYS A 401 18.30 -12.93 -19.02
CA LYS A 401 17.57 -13.84 -19.92
C LYS A 401 16.51 -14.67 -19.21
N LYS A 402 16.54 -14.72 -17.89
CA LYS A 402 15.58 -15.47 -17.08
C LYS A 402 14.28 -14.67 -16.91
N ASP A 403 13.15 -15.36 -16.79
CA ASP A 403 11.86 -14.74 -16.51
C ASP A 403 11.77 -14.30 -15.04
N VAL A 404 12.12 -15.17 -14.11
CA VAL A 404 12.24 -14.86 -12.68
C VAL A 404 13.65 -14.38 -12.39
N ARG A 405 13.79 -13.20 -11.78
CA ARG A 405 15.08 -12.53 -11.58
C ARG A 405 15.29 -12.05 -10.12
N ASP A 406 14.98 -12.90 -9.17
CA ASP A 406 15.14 -12.70 -7.73
C ASP A 406 16.44 -13.36 -7.20
N PHE A 407 17.60 -12.90 -7.65
CA PHE A 407 18.89 -13.54 -7.37
C PHE A 407 19.84 -12.72 -6.50
N SER A 408 19.58 -11.43 -6.28
CA SER A 408 20.51 -10.56 -5.54
C SER A 408 20.39 -10.69 -4.01
N HIS A 409 21.22 -9.95 -3.30
CA HIS A 409 21.20 -9.83 -1.83
C HIS A 409 20.45 -8.57 -1.35
N GLY A 410 19.58 -8.00 -2.19
CA GLY A 410 18.80 -6.83 -1.90
C GLY A 410 19.10 -5.65 -2.83
N CYS A 411 20.34 -5.44 -3.28
CA CYS A 411 20.69 -4.47 -4.31
C CYS A 411 20.08 -4.84 -5.66
N ILE A 412 19.93 -3.86 -6.55
CA ILE A 412 19.23 -4.02 -7.82
C ILE A 412 20.23 -3.97 -8.95
N ARG A 413 20.37 -5.10 -9.69
CA ARG A 413 21.20 -5.17 -10.89
C ARG A 413 20.39 -4.68 -12.09
N VAL A 414 20.98 -3.85 -12.93
CA VAL A 414 20.31 -3.23 -14.07
C VAL A 414 20.94 -3.69 -15.37
N GLU A 415 20.13 -4.20 -16.30
CA GLU A 415 20.54 -4.52 -17.66
C GLU A 415 20.93 -3.21 -18.39
N GLN A 416 22.03 -3.24 -19.16
CA GLN A 416 22.50 -2.07 -19.91
C GLN A 416 22.70 -0.81 -19.03
N ALA A 417 23.30 -0.96 -17.84
CA ALA A 417 23.51 0.14 -16.90
C ALA A 417 24.25 1.35 -17.50
N GLU A 418 25.17 1.15 -18.45
CA GLU A 418 25.84 2.23 -19.20
C GLU A 418 24.83 3.04 -20.03
N LYS A 419 23.87 2.39 -20.70
CA LYS A 419 22.81 3.08 -21.43
C LYS A 419 21.96 3.91 -20.50
N LEU A 420 21.62 3.38 -19.31
CA LEU A 420 20.92 4.13 -18.28
C LEU A 420 21.70 5.36 -17.84
N ALA A 421 23.03 5.24 -17.60
CA ALA A 421 23.89 6.37 -17.26
C ALA A 421 23.89 7.46 -18.34
N GLY A 422 23.96 7.07 -19.61
CA GLY A 422 23.86 8.00 -20.75
C GLY A 422 22.51 8.76 -20.79
N LEU A 423 21.40 8.06 -20.52
CA LEU A 423 20.07 8.67 -20.47
C LEU A 423 19.93 9.61 -19.26
N VAL A 424 20.49 9.25 -18.11
CA VAL A 424 20.51 10.10 -16.91
C VAL A 424 21.30 11.39 -17.18
N LEU A 425 22.46 11.30 -17.84
CA LEU A 425 23.24 12.50 -18.23
C LEU A 425 22.51 13.38 -19.24
N LYS A 426 21.79 12.77 -20.23
CA LYS A 426 20.96 13.53 -21.14
C LYS A 426 19.87 14.30 -20.42
N ASN A 427 19.18 13.64 -19.51
CA ASN A 427 18.11 14.27 -18.71
C ASN A 427 18.63 15.38 -17.81
N ASP A 428 19.87 15.26 -17.32
CA ASP A 428 20.55 16.27 -16.49
C ASP A 428 21.11 17.48 -17.30
N ASN A 429 20.87 17.54 -18.61
CA ASN A 429 21.53 18.51 -19.52
C ASN A 429 23.06 18.45 -19.42
N SER A 430 23.63 17.26 -19.25
CA SER A 430 25.05 16.95 -19.17
C SER A 430 25.51 15.96 -20.24
N ALA A 431 24.89 16.01 -21.43
CA ALA A 431 25.18 15.12 -22.54
C ALA A 431 26.64 15.20 -23.03
N ASP A 432 27.31 16.33 -22.79
CA ASP A 432 28.73 16.55 -23.01
C ASP A 432 29.63 15.56 -22.22
N LYS A 433 29.15 15.06 -21.08
CA LYS A 433 29.88 14.10 -20.24
C LYS A 433 29.72 12.65 -20.70
N ILE A 434 28.84 12.33 -21.63
CA ILE A 434 28.57 10.92 -22.05
C ILE A 434 29.82 10.26 -22.62
N ALA A 435 30.57 10.98 -23.49
CA ALA A 435 31.81 10.45 -24.05
C ALA A 435 32.89 10.20 -22.96
N ALA A 436 32.99 11.08 -21.98
CA ALA A 436 33.90 10.89 -20.85
C ALA A 436 33.50 9.69 -19.98
N ALA A 437 32.22 9.52 -19.68
CA ALA A 437 31.71 8.37 -18.94
C ALA A 437 31.99 7.04 -19.69
N HIS A 438 31.73 6.99 -20.97
CA HIS A 438 32.06 5.84 -21.82
C HIS A 438 33.57 5.51 -21.80
N GLN A 439 34.43 6.54 -21.96
CA GLN A 439 35.88 6.35 -21.91
C GLN A 439 36.35 5.87 -20.54
N ALA A 440 35.76 6.38 -19.45
CA ALA A 440 36.07 5.91 -18.11
C ALA A 440 35.71 4.43 -17.92
N ILE A 441 34.56 3.99 -18.46
CA ILE A 441 34.14 2.60 -18.46
C ILE A 441 35.11 1.72 -19.24
N VAL A 442 35.44 2.09 -20.49
CA VAL A 442 36.36 1.33 -21.36
C VAL A 442 37.74 1.22 -20.72
N LYS A 443 38.27 2.28 -20.13
CA LYS A 443 39.56 2.33 -19.45
C LYS A 443 39.53 1.72 -18.05
N ARG A 444 38.36 1.27 -17.57
CA ARG A 444 38.14 0.80 -16.19
C ARG A 444 38.60 1.82 -15.14
N LYS A 445 38.38 3.09 -15.40
CA LYS A 445 38.73 4.19 -14.53
C LYS A 445 37.57 4.45 -13.58
N THR A 446 37.81 4.42 -12.29
CA THR A 446 36.86 4.87 -11.28
C THR A 446 36.70 6.38 -11.37
N GLU A 447 35.53 6.84 -11.79
CA GLU A 447 35.22 8.25 -11.93
C GLU A 447 33.76 8.50 -11.56
N THR A 448 33.50 9.60 -10.81
CA THR A 448 32.15 9.95 -10.33
C THR A 448 31.57 11.07 -11.16
N PHE A 449 30.35 10.87 -11.63
CA PHE A 449 29.57 11.83 -12.42
C PHE A 449 28.40 12.34 -11.58
N THR A 450 28.57 13.52 -11.02
CA THR A 450 27.53 14.20 -10.23
C THR A 450 26.53 14.88 -11.14
N LEU A 451 25.23 14.73 -10.85
CA LEU A 451 24.13 15.37 -11.55
C LEU A 451 23.91 16.78 -11.05
N LYS A 452 23.49 17.68 -11.94
CA LYS A 452 23.07 19.07 -11.60
C LYS A 452 21.76 19.07 -10.83
N LYS A 453 20.85 18.11 -11.16
CA LYS A 453 19.55 17.91 -10.53
C LYS A 453 19.39 16.46 -10.15
N VAL A 454 19.06 16.20 -8.90
CA VAL A 454 18.80 14.84 -8.44
C VAL A 454 17.61 14.23 -9.20
N LEU A 455 17.72 12.94 -9.54
CA LEU A 455 16.71 12.20 -10.26
C LEU A 455 15.91 11.33 -9.28
N PRO A 456 14.62 11.56 -9.09
CA PRO A 456 13.78 10.76 -8.21
C PRO A 456 13.80 9.28 -8.60
N ILE A 457 13.85 8.41 -7.60
CA ILE A 457 13.77 6.97 -7.76
C ILE A 457 12.76 6.39 -6.77
N ASN A 458 11.86 5.54 -7.28
CA ASN A 458 10.85 4.83 -6.51
C ASN A 458 11.00 3.33 -6.75
N VAL A 459 11.19 2.57 -5.70
CA VAL A 459 11.19 1.11 -5.72
C VAL A 459 9.89 0.65 -5.10
N THR A 460 9.03 0.01 -5.89
CA THR A 460 7.69 -0.42 -5.49
C THR A 460 7.55 -1.93 -5.57
N TYR A 461 6.47 -2.42 -4.99
CA TYR A 461 6.10 -3.83 -5.05
C TYR A 461 4.68 -3.96 -5.62
N LEU A 462 4.56 -3.97 -6.95
CA LEU A 462 3.27 -4.04 -7.62
C LEU A 462 3.10 -5.41 -8.28
N THR A 463 2.13 -6.18 -7.81
CA THR A 463 1.80 -7.50 -8.34
C THR A 463 0.83 -7.45 -9.52
N CYS A 464 0.39 -6.26 -9.91
CA CYS A 464 -0.24 -6.02 -11.19
C CYS A 464 0.04 -4.59 -11.68
N GLU A 465 0.05 -4.42 -12.98
CA GLU A 465 0.14 -3.14 -13.68
C GLU A 465 -0.79 -3.15 -14.90
N VAL A 466 -1.23 -1.97 -15.31
CA VAL A 466 -1.95 -1.80 -16.59
C VAL A 466 -1.04 -1.05 -17.56
N ASP A 467 -0.85 -1.61 -18.72
CA ASP A 467 -0.13 -0.98 -19.83
C ASP A 467 -0.96 -1.09 -21.11
N ASN A 468 -1.15 0.03 -21.80
CA ASN A 468 -1.98 0.12 -23.00
C ASN A 468 -3.40 -0.51 -22.85
N GLY A 469 -3.99 -0.38 -21.67
CA GLY A 469 -5.31 -0.94 -21.33
C GLY A 469 -5.33 -2.44 -21.02
N VAL A 470 -4.17 -3.09 -21.01
CA VAL A 470 -4.03 -4.52 -20.67
C VAL A 470 -3.53 -4.68 -19.24
N LEU A 471 -4.29 -5.38 -18.40
CA LEU A 471 -3.88 -5.75 -17.05
C LEU A 471 -2.88 -6.93 -17.12
N THR A 472 -1.69 -6.74 -16.57
CA THR A 472 -0.69 -7.79 -16.38
C THR A 472 -0.56 -8.10 -14.90
N ILE A 473 -0.64 -9.38 -14.53
CA ILE A 473 -0.49 -9.88 -13.16
C ILE A 473 0.90 -10.51 -13.02
N TYR A 474 1.61 -10.15 -11.97
CA TYR A 474 2.95 -10.69 -11.63
C TYR A 474 2.88 -11.60 -10.40
N PRO A 475 3.80 -12.56 -10.27
CA PRO A 475 3.94 -13.38 -9.07
C PRO A 475 4.22 -12.53 -7.83
N ASP A 476 3.61 -12.87 -6.70
CA ASP A 476 3.89 -12.29 -5.39
C ASP A 476 5.13 -12.96 -4.78
N ILE A 477 6.34 -12.59 -5.28
CA ILE A 477 7.61 -13.27 -4.96
C ILE A 477 8.05 -13.14 -3.50
N TYR A 478 7.47 -12.21 -2.73
CA TYR A 478 7.79 -11.98 -1.31
C TYR A 478 6.60 -12.24 -0.38
N ASP A 479 5.48 -12.74 -0.91
CA ASP A 479 4.23 -13.03 -0.17
C ASP A 479 3.72 -11.81 0.63
N LEU A 480 3.61 -10.65 -0.04
CA LEU A 480 3.19 -9.41 0.57
C LEU A 480 1.72 -9.04 0.29
N ASP A 481 1.06 -9.70 -0.67
CA ASP A 481 -0.32 -9.38 -1.05
C ASP A 481 -1.32 -9.83 0.03
N ASN A 482 -1.21 -11.08 0.50
CA ASN A 482 -2.19 -11.69 1.39
C ASN A 482 -2.45 -10.87 2.66
N ARG A 483 -1.39 -10.35 3.31
CA ARG A 483 -1.51 -9.55 4.52
C ARG A 483 -2.22 -8.23 4.27
N LEU A 484 -1.92 -7.59 3.14
CA LEU A 484 -2.51 -6.31 2.79
C LEU A 484 -3.95 -6.49 2.31
N GLU A 485 -4.23 -7.55 1.53
CA GLU A 485 -5.58 -7.92 1.11
C GLU A 485 -6.48 -8.18 2.32
N TRP A 486 -6.01 -8.99 3.29
CA TRP A 486 -6.75 -9.21 4.53
C TRP A 486 -7.03 -7.91 5.31
N ALA A 487 -6.04 -7.05 5.44
CA ALA A 487 -6.22 -5.79 6.15
C ALA A 487 -7.18 -4.83 5.44
N LEU A 488 -7.20 -4.82 4.10
CA LEU A 488 -8.12 -4.00 3.31
C LEU A 488 -9.56 -4.55 3.32
N PHE A 489 -9.73 -5.88 3.21
CA PHE A 489 -11.01 -6.52 2.94
C PHE A 489 -11.54 -7.38 4.09
N GLY A 490 -10.83 -7.46 5.23
CA GLY A 490 -11.26 -8.23 6.39
C GLY A 490 -11.27 -9.76 6.17
N ILE A 491 -10.58 -10.26 5.17
CA ILE A 491 -10.51 -11.69 4.84
C ILE A 491 -9.24 -12.27 5.47
N PRO A 492 -9.32 -13.27 6.37
CA PRO A 492 -8.13 -13.90 6.90
C PRO A 492 -7.33 -14.56 5.78
N PRO A 493 -5.99 -14.56 5.87
CA PRO A 493 -5.15 -15.28 4.93
C PRO A 493 -5.61 -16.75 4.92
N ALA A 494 -5.75 -17.33 3.72
CA ALA A 494 -6.02 -18.76 3.61
C ALA A 494 -4.96 -19.50 4.43
N ILE A 495 -5.39 -20.31 5.39
CA ILE A 495 -4.49 -21.19 6.15
C ILE A 495 -4.02 -22.24 5.13
N LEU A 496 -2.82 -22.03 4.62
CA LEU A 496 -2.12 -22.97 3.74
C LEU A 496 -1.58 -24.14 4.57
#